data_9d7a1a0429557645eb3355c4cd4f174c
#
_entry.id   9d7a1a0429557645eb3355c4cd4f174c
#
_cell.length_a   1.000
_cell.length_b   1.000
_cell.length_c   1.000
_cell.angle_alpha   90.00
_cell.angle_beta   90.00
_cell.angle_gamma   90.00
#
_symmetry.space_group_name_H-M   'P 1'
#
loop_
_entity.id
_entity.type
_entity.pdbx_description
1 polymer ?
#
loop_
_entity_poly.entity_id
_entity_poly.type
_entity_poly.pdbx_seq_one_letter_code
_entity_poly.pdbx_strand_id
1 'polypeptide(L)'
;MKKVIDRASSRGYFNHGWLKTHHTFSFANYYNPERIHFGALRVLNDDSVDPSMGFDTHPHKNMEVISIPLKGYLKHGDSVQNTKTITPGDIQVMSTGSGIYHSEYTVSYTHLTL
;
A
#
# COMPACT_ATOMS: atom_id res chain seq x y z
N MET A 1 -16.33 19.33 18.07
CA MET A 1 -15.69 18.26 17.28
C MET A 1 -14.47 18.81 16.56
N LYS A 2 -13.32 18.17 16.72
CA LYS A 2 -12.10 18.54 16.01
C LYS A 2 -12.03 17.80 14.69
N LYS A 3 -11.78 18.52 13.58
CA LYS A 3 -11.60 17.94 12.25
C LYS A 3 -10.15 18.15 11.80
N VAL A 4 -9.58 17.13 11.17
CA VAL A 4 -8.28 17.20 10.48
C VAL A 4 -8.54 16.89 9.01
N ILE A 5 -8.10 17.79 8.13
CA ILE A 5 -8.22 17.61 6.68
C ILE A 5 -6.82 17.65 6.08
N ASP A 6 -6.37 16.51 5.57
CA ASP A 6 -5.11 16.38 4.84
C ASP A 6 -5.41 16.33 3.34
N ARG A 7 -5.15 17.42 2.65
CA ARG A 7 -5.40 17.51 1.21
C ARG A 7 -4.40 16.64 0.43
N ALA A 8 -4.85 16.07 -0.68
CA ALA A 8 -4.01 15.25 -1.54
C ALA A 8 -2.71 15.95 -1.97
N SER A 9 -2.78 17.26 -2.25
CA SER A 9 -1.63 18.07 -2.64
C SER A 9 -0.57 18.25 -1.54
N SER A 10 -0.92 17.94 -0.30
CA SER A 10 -0.01 18.08 0.86
C SER A 10 0.76 16.79 1.17
N ARG A 11 0.48 15.71 0.46
CA ARG A 11 1.17 14.43 0.67
C ARG A 11 2.58 14.45 0.09
N GLY A 12 3.47 13.64 0.66
CA GLY A 12 4.78 13.38 0.07
C GLY A 12 4.63 12.61 -1.25
N TYR A 13 5.39 12.97 -2.28
CA TYR A 13 5.34 12.31 -3.58
C TYR A 13 6.74 11.82 -3.98
N PHE A 14 6.79 10.59 -4.47
CA PHE A 14 8.02 9.99 -4.99
C PHE A 14 7.72 9.23 -6.29
N ASN A 15 8.60 9.41 -7.27
CA ASN A 15 8.52 8.71 -8.54
C ASN A 15 9.77 7.84 -8.70
N HIS A 16 9.60 6.53 -8.61
CA HIS A 16 10.67 5.53 -8.76
C HIS A 16 10.70 4.93 -10.18
N GLY A 17 10.02 5.55 -11.15
CA GLY A 17 9.85 5.01 -12.49
C GLY A 17 8.67 4.05 -12.55
N TRP A 18 8.85 2.83 -12.10
CA TRP A 18 7.81 1.80 -12.07
C TRP A 18 6.73 2.03 -11.01
N LEU A 19 7.02 2.86 -10.02
CA LEU A 19 6.14 3.18 -8.88
C LEU A 19 6.07 4.70 -8.72
N LYS A 20 4.85 5.24 -8.75
CA LYS A 20 4.55 6.60 -8.32
C LYS A 20 3.72 6.51 -7.06
N THR A 21 4.20 7.08 -5.97
CA THR A 21 3.60 6.91 -4.65
C THR A 21 3.38 8.24 -3.94
N HIS A 22 2.23 8.38 -3.29
CA HIS A 22 1.91 9.50 -2.42
C HIS A 22 1.75 8.99 -1.00
N HIS A 23 2.45 9.63 -0.06
CA HIS A 23 2.43 9.26 1.35
C HIS A 23 1.70 10.32 2.18
N THR A 24 0.65 9.93 2.87
CA THR A 24 -0.05 10.81 3.81
C THR A 24 0.75 10.97 5.10
N PHE A 25 1.34 9.87 5.58
CA PHE A 25 2.17 9.84 6.79
C PHE A 25 3.63 9.57 6.44
N SER A 26 4.52 9.88 7.37
CA SER A 26 5.95 9.60 7.23
C SER A 26 6.18 8.12 6.94
N PHE A 27 6.87 7.84 5.85
CA PHE A 27 7.11 6.50 5.34
C PHE A 27 8.34 6.52 4.43
N ALA A 28 9.17 5.50 4.52
CA ALA A 28 10.41 5.39 3.72
C ALA A 28 11.24 6.69 3.82
N ASN A 29 11.49 7.35 2.69
CA ASN A 29 12.28 8.59 2.63
C ASN A 29 11.45 9.86 2.90
N TYR A 30 10.15 9.74 3.09
CA TYR A 30 9.30 10.86 3.47
C TYR A 30 9.23 10.99 4.97
N TYR A 31 9.61 12.17 5.48
CA TYR A 31 9.52 12.48 6.90
C TYR A 31 8.87 13.84 7.11
N ASN A 32 7.76 13.84 7.83
CA ASN A 32 7.10 15.03 8.34
C ASN A 32 6.74 14.77 9.81
N PRO A 33 7.35 15.50 10.76
CA PRO A 33 7.13 15.24 12.19
C PRO A 33 5.69 15.50 12.64
N GLU A 34 4.92 16.26 11.87
CA GLU A 34 3.50 16.51 12.14
C GLU A 34 2.57 15.43 11.56
N ARG A 35 3.13 14.51 10.75
CA ARG A 35 2.37 13.46 10.06
C ARG A 35 3.03 12.11 10.27
N ILE A 36 2.95 11.60 11.48
CA ILE A 36 3.48 10.27 11.84
C ILE A 36 2.36 9.23 11.86
N HIS A 37 1.20 9.58 12.36
CA HIS A 37 0.04 8.68 12.46
C HIS A 37 -1.25 9.45 12.73
N PHE A 38 -2.35 8.76 12.54
CA PHE A 38 -3.66 9.22 13.04
C PHE A 38 -4.29 8.05 13.81
N GLY A 39 -4.27 8.13 15.15
CA GLY A 39 -4.65 7.00 15.97
C GLY A 39 -3.77 5.78 15.66
N ALA A 40 -4.39 4.65 15.37
CA ALA A 40 -3.69 3.43 14.97
C ALA A 40 -3.23 3.42 13.51
N LEU A 41 -3.71 4.35 12.69
CA LEU A 41 -3.34 4.44 11.28
C LEU A 41 -1.93 5.02 11.13
N ARG A 42 -0.98 4.22 10.67
CA ARG A 42 0.44 4.56 10.54
C ARG A 42 0.87 4.81 9.11
N VAL A 43 0.23 4.14 8.16
CA VAL A 43 0.58 4.20 6.74
C VAL A 43 -0.70 4.40 5.93
N LEU A 44 -0.70 5.37 5.06
CA LEU A 44 -1.74 5.56 4.05
C LEU A 44 -1.06 6.03 2.78
N ASN A 45 -0.84 5.10 1.88
CA ASN A 45 -0.16 5.33 0.60
C ASN A 45 -1.14 5.17 -0.55
N ASP A 46 -0.96 6.01 -1.56
CA ASP A 46 -1.68 5.96 -2.83
C ASP A 46 -0.62 5.69 -3.90
N ASP A 47 -0.67 4.49 -4.47
CA ASP A 47 0.37 3.96 -5.33
C ASP A 47 -0.15 3.71 -6.75
N SER A 48 0.62 4.12 -7.74
CA SER A 48 0.44 3.73 -9.13
C SER A 48 1.64 2.89 -9.57
N VAL A 49 1.37 1.64 -9.96
CA VAL A 49 2.38 0.63 -10.26
C VAL A 49 2.29 0.23 -11.72
N ASP A 50 3.44 0.22 -12.41
CA ASP A 50 3.52 -0.17 -13.83
C ASP A 50 3.19 -1.66 -14.03
N PRO A 51 2.74 -2.05 -15.23
CA PRO A 51 2.46 -3.45 -15.56
C PRO A 51 3.65 -4.38 -15.25
N SER A 52 3.37 -5.57 -14.76
CA SER A 52 4.35 -6.61 -14.39
C SER A 52 5.32 -6.22 -13.29
N MET A 53 5.10 -5.10 -12.64
CA MET A 53 5.92 -4.63 -11.53
C MET A 53 5.18 -4.82 -10.22
N GLY A 54 5.88 -4.67 -9.13
CA GLY A 54 5.28 -4.80 -7.81
C GLY A 54 6.31 -4.81 -6.71
N PHE A 55 5.86 -5.24 -5.55
CA PHE A 55 6.67 -5.30 -4.34
C PHE A 55 7.08 -6.73 -4.09
N ASP A 56 8.39 -6.98 -4.11
CA ASP A 56 8.97 -8.28 -3.79
C ASP A 56 8.62 -8.71 -2.36
N THR A 57 8.87 -9.96 -2.06
CA THR A 57 8.61 -10.52 -0.74
C THR A 57 9.24 -9.66 0.35
N HIS A 58 8.42 -9.20 1.26
CA HIS A 58 8.80 -8.36 2.39
C HIS A 58 7.98 -8.71 3.63
N PRO A 59 8.51 -8.44 4.85
CA PRO A 59 7.83 -8.81 6.09
C PRO A 59 6.90 -7.73 6.60
N HIS A 60 5.84 -8.17 7.30
CA HIS A 60 5.04 -7.34 8.18
C HIS A 60 4.86 -8.04 9.53
N LYS A 61 4.80 -7.27 10.59
CA LYS A 61 4.65 -7.77 11.95
C LYS A 61 3.84 -6.78 12.79
N ASN A 62 2.89 -7.30 13.55
CA ASN A 62 2.03 -6.50 14.44
C ASN A 62 1.27 -5.38 13.70
N MET A 63 0.82 -5.67 12.50
CA MET A 63 0.09 -4.71 11.66
C MET A 63 -1.12 -5.35 11.01
N GLU A 64 -2.17 -4.55 10.86
CA GLU A 64 -3.24 -4.83 9.91
C GLU A 64 -2.86 -4.14 8.60
N VAL A 65 -2.87 -4.90 7.51
CA VAL A 65 -2.55 -4.38 6.17
C VAL A 65 -3.80 -4.48 5.31
N ILE A 66 -4.21 -3.35 4.73
CA ILE A 66 -5.40 -3.26 3.89
C ILE A 66 -4.98 -2.78 2.52
N SER A 67 -5.32 -3.56 1.48
CA SER A 67 -5.07 -3.21 0.09
C SER A 67 -6.40 -2.98 -0.62
N ILE A 68 -6.51 -1.84 -1.29
CA ILE A 68 -7.72 -1.41 -1.99
C ILE A 68 -7.35 -1.07 -3.43
N PRO A 69 -7.49 -2.00 -4.39
CA PRO A 69 -7.23 -1.67 -5.78
C PRO A 69 -8.30 -0.73 -6.32
N LEU A 70 -7.89 0.38 -6.91
CA LEU A 70 -8.75 1.36 -7.55
C LEU A 70 -8.84 1.14 -9.06
N LYS A 71 -7.76 0.64 -9.66
CA LYS A 71 -7.65 0.32 -11.08
C LYS A 71 -6.64 -0.80 -11.26
N GLY A 72 -6.93 -1.73 -12.17
CA GLY A 72 -6.06 -2.87 -12.43
C GLY A 72 -6.24 -3.99 -11.40
N TYR A 73 -5.39 -5.00 -11.49
CA TYR A 73 -5.47 -6.20 -10.66
C TYR A 73 -4.21 -6.36 -9.82
N LEU A 74 -4.40 -6.69 -8.56
CA LEU A 74 -3.32 -6.95 -7.61
C LEU A 74 -3.24 -8.45 -7.34
N LYS A 75 -2.08 -9.05 -7.63
CA LYS A 75 -1.77 -10.43 -7.28
C LYS A 75 -0.99 -10.46 -5.97
N HIS A 76 -1.57 -11.08 -4.98
CA HIS A 76 -0.97 -11.27 -3.65
C HIS A 76 -0.48 -12.71 -3.49
N GLY A 77 0.69 -12.87 -2.86
CA GLY A 77 1.19 -14.15 -2.38
C GLY A 77 1.81 -13.98 -1.00
N ASP A 78 1.65 -14.95 -0.11
CA ASP A 78 2.19 -14.87 1.24
C ASP A 78 2.84 -16.17 1.74
N SER A 79 3.53 -16.08 2.88
CA SER A 79 4.27 -17.18 3.49
C SER A 79 3.39 -18.25 4.13
N VAL A 80 2.09 -18.02 4.26
CA VAL A 80 1.11 -19.00 4.74
C VAL A 80 0.32 -19.63 3.59
N GLN A 81 0.89 -19.60 2.38
CA GLN A 81 0.41 -20.28 1.17
C GLN A 81 -0.89 -19.72 0.60
N ASN A 82 -1.21 -18.45 0.86
CA ASN A 82 -2.30 -17.77 0.20
C ASN A 82 -1.80 -17.10 -1.08
N THR A 83 -2.46 -17.39 -2.20
CA THR A 83 -2.25 -16.67 -3.46
C THR A 83 -3.62 -16.24 -3.97
N LYS A 84 -3.77 -14.95 -4.20
CA LYS A 84 -5.06 -14.38 -4.62
C LYS A 84 -4.86 -13.18 -5.51
N THR A 85 -5.75 -13.04 -6.49
CA THR A 85 -5.86 -11.83 -7.30
C THR A 85 -7.10 -11.07 -6.87
N ILE A 86 -6.92 -9.79 -6.54
CA ILE A 86 -8.02 -8.89 -6.20
C ILE A 86 -8.17 -7.82 -7.26
N THR A 87 -9.41 -7.38 -7.47
CA THR A 87 -9.80 -6.45 -8.53
C THR A 87 -10.48 -5.23 -7.93
N PRO A 88 -10.69 -4.14 -8.69
CA PRO A 88 -11.46 -3.01 -8.20
C PRO A 88 -12.82 -3.42 -7.67
N GLY A 89 -13.16 -2.93 -6.48
CA GLY A 89 -14.35 -3.35 -5.73
C GLY A 89 -14.06 -4.38 -4.64
N ASP A 90 -12.93 -5.08 -4.72
CA ASP A 90 -12.44 -5.96 -3.66
C ASP A 90 -11.61 -5.17 -2.65
N ILE A 91 -11.58 -5.67 -1.42
CA ILE A 91 -10.67 -5.19 -0.37
C ILE A 91 -9.97 -6.42 0.21
N GLN A 92 -8.66 -6.38 0.30
CA GLN A 92 -7.89 -7.39 1.00
C GLN A 92 -7.49 -6.88 2.38
N VAL A 93 -7.75 -7.67 3.41
CA VAL A 93 -7.32 -7.39 4.79
C VAL A 93 -6.42 -8.54 5.23
N MET A 94 -5.24 -8.20 5.73
CA MET A 94 -4.26 -9.15 6.23
C MET A 94 -3.85 -8.79 7.64
N SER A 95 -4.14 -9.69 8.59
CA SER A 95 -3.68 -9.58 9.98
C SER A 95 -2.35 -10.30 10.10
N THR A 96 -1.29 -9.56 10.33
CA THR A 96 0.07 -10.12 10.26
C THR A 96 0.55 -10.80 11.54
N GLY A 97 -0.08 -10.49 12.68
CA GLY A 97 0.24 -11.11 13.96
C GLY A 97 1.73 -11.04 14.29
N SER A 98 2.31 -12.19 14.65
CA SER A 98 3.74 -12.30 14.98
C SER A 98 4.68 -12.17 13.79
N GLY A 99 4.17 -12.26 12.58
CA GLY A 99 4.93 -12.03 11.36
C GLY A 99 4.37 -12.79 10.16
N ILE A 100 4.42 -12.12 9.01
CA ILE A 100 4.11 -12.71 7.72
C ILE A 100 5.01 -12.08 6.66
N TYR A 101 5.38 -12.87 5.66
CA TYR A 101 6.02 -12.36 4.44
C TYR A 101 5.00 -12.38 3.32
N HIS A 102 4.96 -11.31 2.52
CA HIS A 102 4.10 -11.28 1.34
C HIS A 102 4.75 -10.54 0.18
N SER A 103 4.20 -10.78 -1.00
CA SER A 103 4.52 -10.07 -2.23
C SER A 103 3.25 -9.59 -2.90
N GLU A 104 3.34 -8.48 -3.62
CA GLU A 104 2.22 -7.86 -4.31
C GLU A 104 2.67 -7.40 -5.69
N TYR A 105 2.04 -7.93 -6.75
CA TYR A 105 2.38 -7.60 -8.13
C TYR A 105 1.16 -7.24 -8.94
N THR A 106 1.36 -6.38 -9.94
CA THR A 106 0.34 -6.17 -10.97
C THR A 106 0.29 -7.37 -11.91
N VAL A 107 -0.85 -7.57 -12.58
CA VAL A 107 -0.88 -8.50 -13.72
C VAL A 107 -0.12 -7.89 -14.90
N SER A 108 0.34 -8.77 -15.81
CA SER A 108 1.38 -8.46 -16.79
C SER A 108 1.07 -7.38 -17.84
N TYR A 109 -0.15 -6.91 -17.94
CA TYR A 109 -0.57 -5.99 -18.99
C TYR A 109 -1.42 -4.81 -18.52
N THR A 110 -1.56 -4.60 -17.21
CA THR A 110 -2.34 -3.50 -16.66
C THR A 110 -1.56 -2.71 -15.61
N HIS A 111 -1.79 -1.39 -15.57
CA HIS A 111 -1.38 -0.56 -14.44
C HIS A 111 -2.28 -0.85 -13.25
N LEU A 112 -1.71 -0.77 -12.06
CA LEU A 112 -2.43 -0.89 -10.80
C LEU A 112 -2.41 0.46 -10.09
N THR A 113 -3.56 0.90 -9.59
CA THR A 113 -3.68 2.01 -8.65
C THR A 113 -4.26 1.47 -7.35
N LEU A 114 -3.57 1.72 -6.25
CA LEU A 114 -3.94 1.32 -4.89
C LEU A 114 -4.14 2.55 -4.02
#